data_607972f4436ace3e3763603c9fce2e4c
#
_entry.id   607972f4436ace3e3763603c9fce2e4c
#
_cell.length_a   1.000
_cell.length_b   1.000
_cell.length_c   1.000
_cell.angle_alpha   90.00
_cell.angle_beta   90.00
_cell.angle_gamma   90.00
#
_symmetry.space_group_name_H-M   'P 1'
#
loop_
_entity.id
_entity.type
_entity.pdbx_description
1 polymer ?
#
loop_
_entity_poly.entity_id
_entity_poly.type
_entity_poly.pdbx_seq_one_letter_code
_entity_poly.pdbx_strand_id
1 'polypeptide(L)'
;MERFSFMLALLVSFQSIAGIEAFEDGPLIQGYGKHAKVEQDTTIPENISLKIAFDVSASSGKVELNRKFDSLARFLNMHVANGIEAENIELALVVHGKAGGDLLNIKAYKHKFEKNNPNRELLQLLMKHKVKIFLCGQSAAFYDIKNADLIEGVQMTLSAMTTHALLQQQGYHLNPF
;
A
#
# COMPACT_ATOMS: atom_id res chain seq x y z
N MET A 1 36.48 0.95 -63.41
CA MET A 1 35.24 1.51 -62.78
C MET A 1 34.81 0.59 -61.64
N GLU A 2 35.33 0.82 -60.46
CA GLU A 2 35.00 0.02 -59.24
C GLU A 2 33.79 0.63 -58.55
N ARG A 3 32.76 -0.19 -58.36
CA ARG A 3 31.54 0.19 -57.64
C ARG A 3 31.75 -0.14 -56.17
N PHE A 4 31.98 0.89 -55.35
CA PHE A 4 31.93 0.79 -53.88
C PHE A 4 30.48 0.70 -53.44
N SER A 5 30.07 -0.47 -52.93
CA SER A 5 28.76 -0.71 -52.35
C SER A 5 28.84 -0.34 -50.87
N PHE A 6 28.26 0.78 -50.49
CA PHE A 6 28.16 1.22 -49.08
C PHE A 6 27.00 0.46 -48.40
N MET A 7 27.35 -0.49 -47.55
CA MET A 7 26.39 -1.24 -46.75
C MET A 7 26.08 -0.43 -45.48
N LEU A 8 24.92 0.24 -45.49
CA LEU A 8 24.42 1.01 -44.33
C LEU A 8 23.92 0.03 -43.28
N ALA A 9 24.70 -0.19 -42.22
CA ALA A 9 24.28 -0.96 -41.07
C ALA A 9 23.27 -0.16 -40.23
N LEU A 10 22.01 -0.58 -40.25
CA LEU A 10 20.95 -0.02 -39.43
C LEU A 10 21.16 -0.50 -37.99
N LEU A 11 21.71 0.35 -37.11
CA LEU A 11 21.78 0.13 -35.67
C LEU A 11 20.37 0.31 -35.10
N VAL A 12 19.65 -0.78 -34.91
CA VAL A 12 18.39 -0.79 -34.16
C VAL A 12 18.75 -0.68 -32.68
N SER A 13 18.64 0.51 -32.14
CA SER A 13 18.72 0.75 -30.69
C SER A 13 17.48 0.14 -30.04
N PHE A 14 17.61 -1.02 -29.40
CA PHE A 14 16.62 -1.51 -28.43
C PHE A 14 16.63 -0.57 -27.24
N GLN A 15 15.71 0.38 -27.21
CA GLN A 15 15.41 1.10 -25.97
C GLN A 15 14.72 0.10 -25.04
N SER A 16 15.43 -0.36 -24.01
CA SER A 16 14.85 -1.05 -22.87
C SER A 16 13.76 -0.17 -22.27
N ILE A 17 12.49 -0.54 -22.43
CA ILE A 17 11.39 0.02 -21.66
C ILE A 17 11.48 -0.65 -20.28
N ALA A 18 12.55 -0.36 -19.55
CA ALA A 18 12.70 -0.73 -18.14
C ALA A 18 11.86 0.24 -17.33
N GLY A 19 10.69 -0.18 -16.94
CA GLY A 19 9.75 0.61 -16.16
C GLY A 19 8.84 -0.32 -15.40
N ILE A 20 7.57 -0.29 -15.71
CA ILE A 20 6.55 -1.09 -15.04
C ILE A 20 6.75 -2.61 -15.18
N GLU A 21 7.42 -3.05 -16.25
CA GLU A 21 7.75 -4.45 -16.52
C GLU A 21 8.76 -5.07 -15.53
N ALA A 22 9.52 -4.22 -14.80
CA ALA A 22 10.42 -4.67 -13.74
C ALA A 22 9.67 -5.06 -12.46
N PHE A 23 8.36 -4.75 -12.37
CA PHE A 23 7.57 -5.00 -11.18
C PHE A 23 6.82 -6.33 -11.27
N GLU A 24 7.05 -7.22 -10.31
CA GLU A 24 6.44 -8.54 -10.19
C GLU A 24 5.57 -8.65 -8.94
N ASP A 25 4.69 -9.66 -8.91
CA ASP A 25 3.90 -9.99 -7.73
C ASP A 25 4.81 -10.50 -6.60
N GLY A 26 4.46 -10.17 -5.38
CA GLY A 26 5.25 -10.56 -4.23
C GLY A 26 4.80 -11.90 -3.61
N PRO A 27 5.57 -12.40 -2.63
CA PRO A 27 5.35 -13.70 -2.03
C PRO A 27 4.15 -13.77 -1.08
N LEU A 28 3.73 -12.65 -0.47
CA LEU A 28 2.67 -12.65 0.54
C LEU A 28 1.30 -12.25 -0.02
N ILE A 29 1.23 -11.16 -0.75
CA ILE A 29 -0.02 -10.57 -1.27
C ILE A 29 0.09 -10.51 -2.78
N GLN A 30 -0.54 -11.48 -3.46
CA GLN A 30 -0.56 -11.51 -4.91
C GLN A 30 -1.63 -10.57 -5.48
N GLY A 31 -1.37 -10.01 -6.65
CA GLY A 31 -2.26 -9.05 -7.31
C GLY A 31 -2.19 -7.63 -6.77
N TYR A 32 -1.50 -7.41 -5.64
CA TYR A 32 -1.31 -6.12 -5.00
C TYR A 32 0.14 -5.93 -4.56
N GLY A 33 0.54 -4.66 -4.43
CA GLY A 33 1.85 -4.33 -3.89
C GLY A 33 3.00 -4.89 -4.69
N LYS A 34 2.94 -4.81 -6.01
CA LYS A 34 4.03 -5.23 -6.89
C LYS A 34 5.33 -4.53 -6.53
N HIS A 35 6.43 -5.26 -6.56
CA HIS A 35 7.77 -4.76 -6.25
C HIS A 35 8.77 -5.14 -7.33
N ALA A 36 9.88 -4.42 -7.41
CA ALA A 36 10.99 -4.74 -8.30
C ALA A 36 12.16 -5.33 -7.50
N LYS A 37 12.92 -6.21 -8.14
CA LYS A 37 14.24 -6.62 -7.62
C LYS A 37 15.22 -5.47 -7.79
N VAL A 38 15.95 -5.16 -6.72
CA VAL A 38 16.90 -4.06 -6.70
C VAL A 38 18.27 -4.59 -6.28
N GLU A 39 19.29 -4.23 -7.04
CA GLU A 39 20.68 -4.38 -6.59
C GLU A 39 20.94 -3.34 -5.51
N GLN A 40 21.34 -3.81 -4.32
CA GLN A 40 21.48 -2.96 -3.13
C GLN A 40 22.95 -2.79 -2.77
N ASP A 41 23.39 -1.54 -2.60
CA ASP A 41 24.73 -1.23 -2.07
C ASP A 41 24.80 -1.42 -0.55
N THR A 42 23.65 -1.38 0.13
CA THR A 42 23.53 -1.60 1.57
C THR A 42 22.67 -2.82 1.85
N THR A 43 23.14 -3.72 2.70
CA THR A 43 22.38 -4.88 3.12
C THR A 43 21.42 -4.54 4.24
N ILE A 44 20.25 -5.17 4.23
CA ILE A 44 19.33 -5.12 5.36
C ILE A 44 19.91 -6.01 6.46
N PRO A 45 20.01 -5.54 7.73
CA PRO A 45 20.51 -6.35 8.81
C PRO A 45 19.68 -7.62 9.03
N GLU A 46 20.33 -8.74 9.33
CA GLU A 46 19.64 -9.96 9.77
C GLU A 46 18.85 -9.69 11.07
N ASN A 47 17.71 -10.33 11.23
CA ASN A 47 16.84 -10.24 12.41
C ASN A 47 16.28 -8.83 12.71
N ILE A 48 16.20 -7.94 11.71
CA ILE A 48 15.56 -6.64 11.88
C ILE A 48 14.06 -6.82 12.17
N SER A 49 13.54 -6.01 13.11
CA SER A 49 12.11 -5.85 13.34
C SER A 49 11.64 -4.50 12.81
N LEU A 50 10.65 -4.51 11.94
CA LEU A 50 10.11 -3.30 11.32
C LEU A 50 8.71 -3.03 11.86
N LYS A 51 8.54 -1.89 12.57
CA LYS A 51 7.23 -1.40 13.05
C LYS A 51 6.93 -0.07 12.38
N ILE A 52 6.03 -0.09 11.40
CA ILE A 52 5.79 1.07 10.53
C ILE A 52 4.32 1.45 10.55
N ALA A 53 4.05 2.75 10.76
CA ALA A 53 2.73 3.36 10.65
C ALA A 53 2.65 4.18 9.36
N PHE A 54 1.66 3.89 8.52
CA PHE A 54 1.33 4.66 7.33
C PHE A 54 0.19 5.62 7.64
N ASP A 55 0.30 6.86 7.16
CA ASP A 55 -0.73 7.89 7.31
C ASP A 55 -1.40 8.17 5.96
N VAL A 56 -2.74 8.07 5.90
CA VAL A 56 -3.48 8.24 4.64
C VAL A 56 -4.71 9.11 4.84
N SER A 57 -4.71 10.28 4.21
CA SER A 57 -5.81 11.26 4.28
C SER A 57 -6.60 11.41 2.98
N ALA A 58 -5.99 11.10 1.84
CA ALA A 58 -6.56 11.28 0.53
C ALA A 58 -7.17 9.99 -0.03
N SER A 59 -8.42 10.05 -0.51
CA SER A 59 -9.03 8.98 -1.28
C SER A 59 -8.57 9.03 -2.73
N SER A 60 -8.43 7.87 -3.39
CA SER A 60 -8.10 7.76 -4.82
C SER A 60 -9.32 7.94 -5.74
N GLY A 61 -10.53 8.05 -5.17
CA GLY A 61 -11.77 8.13 -5.93
C GLY A 61 -12.67 6.92 -5.72
N LYS A 62 -13.83 6.93 -6.40
CA LYS A 62 -14.90 5.96 -6.11
C LYS A 62 -14.74 4.58 -6.77
N VAL A 63 -13.84 4.45 -7.71
CA VAL A 63 -13.65 3.22 -8.52
C VAL A 63 -12.18 2.79 -8.64
N GLU A 64 -11.28 3.53 -8.04
CA GLU A 64 -9.85 3.28 -8.10
C GLU A 64 -9.32 2.77 -6.77
N LEU A 65 -8.39 1.84 -6.85
CA LEU A 65 -7.64 1.37 -5.69
C LEU A 65 -6.83 2.52 -5.08
N ASN A 66 -6.86 2.67 -3.77
CA ASN A 66 -6.01 3.63 -3.08
C ASN A 66 -4.55 3.15 -3.09
N ARG A 67 -3.73 3.84 -3.88
CA ARG A 67 -2.31 3.48 -4.05
C ARG A 67 -1.51 3.53 -2.76
N LYS A 68 -1.96 4.33 -1.78
CA LYS A 68 -1.33 4.37 -0.46
C LYS A 68 -1.60 3.08 0.33
N PHE A 69 -2.80 2.48 0.17
CA PHE A 69 -3.07 1.16 0.74
C PHE A 69 -2.25 0.08 0.04
N ASP A 70 -2.11 0.16 -1.29
CA ASP A 70 -1.25 -0.76 -2.06
C ASP A 70 0.23 -0.67 -1.64
N SER A 71 0.68 0.50 -1.16
CA SER A 71 2.04 0.66 -0.65
C SER A 71 2.33 -0.20 0.59
N LEU A 72 1.31 -0.50 1.43
CA LEU A 72 1.50 -1.43 2.55
C LEU A 72 1.71 -2.87 2.06
N ALA A 73 0.94 -3.30 1.04
CA ALA A 73 1.16 -4.60 0.41
C ALA A 73 2.54 -4.69 -0.24
N ARG A 74 2.97 -3.62 -0.91
CA ARG A 74 4.33 -3.52 -1.48
C ARG A 74 5.40 -3.59 -0.40
N PHE A 75 5.20 -2.92 0.72
CA PHE A 75 6.15 -2.97 1.84
C PHE A 75 6.31 -4.42 2.33
N LEU A 76 5.21 -5.14 2.58
CA LEU A 76 5.25 -6.54 2.99
C LEU A 76 5.95 -7.42 1.94
N ASN A 77 5.49 -7.34 0.70
CA ASN A 77 6.03 -8.17 -0.39
C ASN A 77 7.52 -7.94 -0.63
N MET A 78 7.93 -6.67 -0.72
CA MET A 78 9.31 -6.28 -0.98
C MET A 78 10.27 -6.78 0.11
N HIS A 79 9.89 -6.64 1.38
CA HIS A 79 10.76 -7.03 2.49
C HIS A 79 10.85 -8.55 2.62
N VAL A 80 9.73 -9.26 2.47
CA VAL A 80 9.76 -10.73 2.51
C VAL A 80 10.51 -11.32 1.32
N ALA A 81 10.38 -10.73 0.13
CA ALA A 81 11.18 -11.13 -1.04
C ALA A 81 12.69 -10.90 -0.83
N ASN A 82 13.07 -10.04 0.12
CA ASN A 82 14.46 -9.77 0.50
C ASN A 82 14.88 -10.49 1.81
N GLY A 83 14.15 -11.54 2.22
CA GLY A 83 14.54 -12.43 3.30
C GLY A 83 14.14 -11.99 4.71
N ILE A 84 13.32 -10.94 4.86
CA ILE A 84 12.78 -10.58 6.17
C ILE A 84 11.55 -11.46 6.45
N GLU A 85 11.56 -12.14 7.60
CA GLU A 85 10.42 -12.95 8.04
C GLU A 85 9.18 -12.06 8.23
N ALA A 86 8.02 -12.52 7.74
CA ALA A 86 6.77 -11.76 7.81
C ALA A 86 6.37 -11.39 9.24
N GLU A 87 6.72 -12.24 10.21
CA GLU A 87 6.51 -12.05 11.64
C GLU A 87 7.29 -10.87 12.23
N ASN A 88 8.38 -10.49 11.58
CA ASN A 88 9.22 -9.36 11.98
C ASN A 88 8.74 -8.02 11.39
N ILE A 89 7.61 -8.03 10.67
CA ILE A 89 7.04 -6.83 10.06
C ILE A 89 5.68 -6.53 10.68
N GLU A 90 5.60 -5.48 11.47
CA GLU A 90 4.35 -4.96 12.03
C GLU A 90 3.95 -3.67 11.31
N LEU A 91 2.82 -3.69 10.62
CA LEU A 91 2.29 -2.50 9.95
C LEU A 91 1.02 -2.01 10.62
N ALA A 92 0.87 -0.69 10.63
CA ALA A 92 -0.36 0.01 10.97
C ALA A 92 -0.73 0.99 9.86
N LEU A 93 -2.02 1.05 9.51
CA LEU A 93 -2.60 2.00 8.59
C LEU A 93 -3.52 2.93 9.36
N VAL A 94 -3.16 4.21 9.44
CA VAL A 94 -3.98 5.25 10.08
C VAL A 94 -4.64 6.08 9.00
N VAL A 95 -5.97 6.00 8.94
CA VAL A 95 -6.77 6.64 7.89
C VAL A 95 -7.56 7.80 8.47
N HIS A 96 -7.54 8.94 7.79
CA HIS A 96 -8.32 10.12 8.14
C HIS A 96 -8.78 10.90 6.91
N GLY A 97 -9.44 12.05 7.10
CA GLY A 97 -9.90 12.87 5.99
C GLY A 97 -10.81 12.12 5.02
N LYS A 98 -10.66 12.42 3.73
CA LYS A 98 -11.49 11.82 2.66
C LYS A 98 -11.27 10.31 2.49
N ALA A 99 -10.09 9.81 2.85
CA ALA A 99 -9.78 8.39 2.76
C ALA A 99 -10.63 7.52 3.70
N GLY A 100 -11.28 8.09 4.72
CA GLY A 100 -12.22 7.36 5.58
C GLY A 100 -13.33 6.65 4.81
N GLY A 101 -13.76 7.22 3.67
CA GLY A 101 -14.71 6.58 2.77
C GLY A 101 -14.23 5.27 2.15
N ASP A 102 -12.93 5.10 1.99
CA ASP A 102 -12.32 3.89 1.41
C ASP A 102 -12.38 2.69 2.36
N LEU A 103 -12.67 2.92 3.65
CA LEU A 103 -12.82 1.88 4.68
C LEU A 103 -14.25 1.35 4.85
N LEU A 104 -15.20 1.83 4.08
CA LEU A 104 -16.61 1.44 4.18
C LEU A 104 -16.84 0.00 3.69
N ASN A 105 -17.69 -0.72 4.41
CA ASN A 105 -18.17 -2.04 4.01
C ASN A 105 -19.03 -1.98 2.72
N ILE A 106 -19.38 -3.15 2.18
CA ILE A 106 -20.12 -3.26 0.91
C ILE A 106 -21.41 -2.42 0.93
N LYS A 107 -22.20 -2.53 2.01
CA LYS A 107 -23.49 -1.87 2.12
C LYS A 107 -23.34 -0.35 2.19
N ALA A 108 -22.49 0.12 3.09
CA ALA A 108 -22.27 1.55 3.31
C ALA A 108 -21.60 2.22 2.08
N TYR A 109 -20.61 1.55 1.47
CA TYR A 109 -19.95 2.07 0.27
C TYR A 109 -20.93 2.19 -0.90
N LYS A 110 -21.72 1.13 -1.15
CA LYS A 110 -22.73 1.13 -2.20
C LYS A 110 -23.82 2.19 -1.98
N HIS A 111 -24.24 2.38 -0.73
CA HIS A 111 -25.21 3.43 -0.36
C HIS A 111 -24.64 4.84 -0.61
N LYS A 112 -23.37 5.07 -0.25
CA LYS A 112 -22.76 6.40 -0.33
C LYS A 112 -22.27 6.78 -1.74
N PHE A 113 -21.78 5.81 -2.50
CA PHE A 113 -21.08 6.06 -3.77
C PHE A 113 -21.72 5.39 -4.99
N GLU A 114 -22.75 4.55 -4.80
CA GLU A 114 -23.42 3.76 -5.85
C GLU A 114 -22.47 2.82 -6.61
N LYS A 115 -21.35 2.43 -5.98
CA LYS A 115 -20.27 1.60 -6.52
C LYS A 115 -19.86 0.53 -5.51
N ASN A 116 -19.10 -0.44 -5.97
CA ASN A 116 -18.39 -1.36 -5.08
C ASN A 116 -17.11 -0.71 -4.58
N ASN A 117 -16.74 -1.00 -3.32
CA ASN A 117 -15.49 -0.50 -2.76
C ASN A 117 -14.27 -1.21 -3.39
N PRO A 118 -13.44 -0.52 -4.19
CA PRO A 118 -12.30 -1.13 -4.86
C PRO A 118 -11.18 -1.51 -3.87
N ASN A 119 -11.19 -0.97 -2.66
CA ASN A 119 -10.16 -1.20 -1.65
C ASN A 119 -10.43 -2.40 -0.75
N ARG A 120 -11.67 -2.92 -0.76
CA ARG A 120 -12.14 -3.90 0.21
C ARG A 120 -11.28 -5.16 0.25
N GLU A 121 -10.99 -5.73 -0.91
CA GLU A 121 -10.22 -6.98 -1.00
C GLU A 121 -8.80 -6.79 -0.46
N LEU A 122 -8.11 -5.74 -0.90
CA LEU A 122 -6.78 -5.41 -0.39
C LEU A 122 -6.77 -5.19 1.11
N LEU A 123 -7.73 -4.43 1.67
CA LEU A 123 -7.80 -4.18 3.11
C LEU A 123 -8.00 -5.47 3.91
N GLN A 124 -8.83 -6.41 3.40
CA GLN A 124 -9.00 -7.72 4.02
C GLN A 124 -7.72 -8.57 3.96
N LEU A 125 -6.99 -8.54 2.84
CA LEU A 125 -5.69 -9.21 2.71
C LEU A 125 -4.66 -8.61 3.68
N LEU A 126 -4.58 -7.29 3.78
CA LEU A 126 -3.69 -6.61 4.74
C LEU A 126 -4.00 -7.05 6.18
N MET A 127 -5.27 -7.07 6.59
CA MET A 127 -5.66 -7.53 7.93
C MET A 127 -5.37 -9.01 8.15
N LYS A 128 -5.52 -9.86 7.13
CA LYS A 128 -5.10 -11.28 7.19
C LYS A 128 -3.61 -11.42 7.48
N HIS A 129 -2.79 -10.48 6.99
CA HIS A 129 -1.36 -10.38 7.30
C HIS A 129 -1.08 -9.49 8.52
N LYS A 130 -2.03 -9.38 9.45
CA LYS A 130 -1.90 -8.72 10.77
C LYS A 130 -1.67 -7.20 10.71
N VAL A 131 -1.91 -6.56 9.57
CA VAL A 131 -1.89 -5.11 9.49
C VAL A 131 -3.03 -4.54 10.31
N LYS A 132 -2.72 -3.64 11.25
CA LYS A 132 -3.71 -2.93 12.06
C LYS A 132 -4.26 -1.75 11.26
N ILE A 133 -5.58 -1.62 11.14
CA ILE A 133 -6.21 -0.55 10.36
C ILE A 133 -7.09 0.30 11.27
N PHE A 134 -6.82 1.60 11.29
CA PHE A 134 -7.47 2.57 12.16
C PHE A 134 -8.15 3.67 11.36
N LEU A 135 -9.36 4.05 11.77
CA LEU A 135 -10.05 5.24 11.27
C LEU A 135 -10.07 6.33 12.35
N CYS A 136 -9.68 7.53 11.98
CA CYS A 136 -9.81 8.72 12.79
C CYS A 136 -11.28 9.04 13.12
N GLY A 137 -11.68 9.00 14.38
CA GLY A 137 -13.05 9.28 14.82
C GLY A 137 -13.50 10.72 14.52
N GLN A 138 -12.57 11.70 14.54
CA GLN A 138 -12.90 13.07 14.14
C GLN A 138 -13.26 13.17 12.65
N SER A 139 -12.55 12.43 11.79
CA SER A 139 -12.90 12.34 10.37
C SER A 139 -14.19 11.54 10.17
N ALA A 140 -14.39 10.47 10.93
CA ALA A 140 -15.62 9.67 10.86
C ALA A 140 -16.85 10.52 11.21
N ALA A 141 -16.77 11.31 12.28
CA ALA A 141 -17.84 12.24 12.69
C ALA A 141 -18.12 13.28 11.58
N PHE A 142 -17.07 13.87 10.99
CA PHE A 142 -17.22 14.87 9.93
C PHE A 142 -17.88 14.30 8.66
N TYR A 143 -17.59 13.04 8.31
CA TYR A 143 -18.11 12.38 7.10
C TYR A 143 -19.33 11.48 7.36
N ASP A 144 -19.92 11.51 8.57
CA ASP A 144 -21.03 10.66 9.01
C ASP A 144 -20.77 9.17 8.76
N ILE A 145 -19.62 8.68 9.24
CA ILE A 145 -19.25 7.27 9.18
C ILE A 145 -19.37 6.67 10.58
N LYS A 146 -20.15 5.58 10.69
CA LYS A 146 -20.37 4.86 11.97
C LYS A 146 -19.51 3.59 12.01
N ASN A 147 -19.27 3.05 13.19
CA ASN A 147 -18.57 1.77 13.35
C ASN A 147 -19.21 0.65 12.54
N ALA A 148 -20.54 0.60 12.47
CA ALA A 148 -21.29 -0.40 11.70
C ALA A 148 -21.10 -0.28 10.17
N ASP A 149 -20.58 0.85 9.70
CA ASP A 149 -20.34 1.11 8.27
C ASP A 149 -18.96 0.64 7.82
N LEU A 150 -18.08 0.26 8.75
CA LEU A 150 -16.70 -0.10 8.45
C LEU A 150 -16.58 -1.56 7.98
N ILE A 151 -15.52 -1.84 7.20
CA ILE A 151 -15.06 -3.21 6.94
C ILE A 151 -14.72 -3.85 8.28
N GLU A 152 -15.15 -5.09 8.48
CA GLU A 152 -14.85 -5.86 9.69
C GLU A 152 -13.35 -5.93 9.93
N GLY A 153 -12.92 -5.65 11.18
CA GLY A 153 -11.51 -5.60 11.58
C GLY A 153 -10.92 -4.18 11.58
N VAL A 154 -11.55 -3.22 10.90
CA VAL A 154 -11.15 -1.80 11.00
C VAL A 154 -11.60 -1.23 12.34
N GLN A 155 -10.69 -0.53 13.03
CA GLN A 155 -10.93 0.03 14.36
C GLN A 155 -11.10 1.55 14.29
N MET A 156 -12.18 2.07 14.86
CA MET A 156 -12.35 3.51 15.02
C MET A 156 -11.62 3.98 16.30
N THR A 157 -10.83 5.04 16.17
CA THR A 157 -10.06 5.63 17.28
C THR A 157 -10.50 7.05 17.55
N LEU A 158 -10.05 7.64 18.66
CA LEU A 158 -10.39 9.04 19.00
C LEU A 158 -9.98 10.01 17.88
N SER A 159 -8.73 9.91 17.41
CA SER A 159 -8.20 10.71 16.31
C SER A 159 -6.95 10.06 15.69
N ALA A 160 -6.62 10.42 14.46
CA ALA A 160 -5.35 10.02 13.83
C ALA A 160 -4.15 10.49 14.66
N MET A 161 -4.19 11.72 15.19
CA MET A 161 -3.13 12.29 16.04
C MET A 161 -2.87 11.41 17.29
N THR A 162 -3.94 11.02 18.00
CA THR A 162 -3.82 10.15 19.17
C THR A 162 -3.31 8.76 18.78
N THR A 163 -3.80 8.22 17.65
CA THR A 163 -3.38 6.90 17.16
C THR A 163 -1.89 6.88 16.86
N HIS A 164 -1.37 7.89 16.14
CA HIS A 164 0.05 8.00 15.86
C HIS A 164 0.88 8.15 17.14
N ALA A 165 0.45 8.95 18.10
CA ALA A 165 1.15 9.09 19.36
C ALA A 165 1.25 7.76 20.14
N LEU A 166 0.17 6.98 20.17
CA LEU A 166 0.16 5.65 20.80
C LEU A 166 1.01 4.63 20.04
N LEU A 167 0.98 4.65 18.71
CA LEU A 167 1.82 3.79 17.88
C LEU A 167 3.31 4.09 18.06
N GLN A 168 3.68 5.39 18.13
CA GLN A 168 5.07 5.79 18.41
C GLN A 168 5.55 5.28 19.77
N GLN A 169 4.70 5.35 20.82
CA GLN A 169 5.03 4.77 22.13
C GLN A 169 5.20 3.25 22.10
N GLN A 170 4.57 2.57 21.11
CA GLN A 170 4.73 1.14 20.87
C GLN A 170 5.91 0.81 19.95
N GLY A 171 6.72 1.80 19.56
CA GLY A 171 7.89 1.64 18.71
C GLY A 171 7.62 1.70 17.21
N TYR A 172 6.42 2.12 16.78
CA TYR A 172 6.17 2.33 15.35
C TYR A 172 6.81 3.63 14.85
N HIS A 173 7.44 3.56 13.70
CA HIS A 173 7.96 4.72 12.99
C HIS A 173 6.96 5.17 11.93
N LEU A 174 6.73 6.47 11.83
CA LEU A 174 5.86 7.02 10.78
C LEU A 174 6.55 6.92 9.43
N ASN A 175 5.88 6.30 8.45
CA ASN A 175 6.29 6.32 7.06
C ASN A 175 5.69 7.56 6.38
N PRO A 176 6.53 8.46 5.83
CA PRO A 176 6.07 9.70 5.22
C PRO A 176 5.53 9.55 3.78
N PHE A 177 5.57 8.33 3.19
CA PHE A 177 5.22 8.08 1.79
C PHE A 177 3.79 7.61 1.56
#